data_24cb46b49c494978302cd81dd8113a99
#
_entry.id   24cb46b49c494978302cd81dd8113a99
#
_cell.length_a   1.000
_cell.length_b   1.000
_cell.length_c   1.000
_cell.angle_alpha   90.00
_cell.angle_beta   90.00
_cell.angle_gamma   90.00
#
_symmetry.space_group_name_H-M   'P 1'
#
loop_
_entity.id
_entity.type
_entity.pdbx_description
1 polymer ?
#
loop_
_entity_poly.entity_id
_entity_poly.type
_entity_poly.pdbx_seq_one_letter_code
_entity_poly.pdbx_strand_id
1 'polypeptide(L)'
;MRIGVEASSYYKNIAGTGVYIRSIVEILLRKKENKEIILFSNGRQSGLDLAKKRNMFKRLFNALKDIIWVQIGLPYNLIKNNIDILFCPAYIAPVLSPRPTVVTIHDASFLRYPNTCDKLFRLYLKILLPFIKRRADVILTDSFFSKNEIVELLKISPEKVQVVYCGCNKNFRIIDDIIEIDRMRLKYNLPKNFILHVGTLEPRKNITTLVLAFNLLKKKELIEHKLIICGNRGWYYDDIYNKVRELKLEKEVVFTGYIPNEDLPFLYNMADVFVLPSLYEGFGLPVLEAMACGCPVVSSNTSSIPEVVGDAGILVDPYNIDEIANGILKIIKDEELRNDLIKRGVEQSKMFSWENTAKQILDIFEETLHKH
;
A
#
# COMPACT_ATOMS: atom_id res chain seq x y z
N MET A 1 14.07 6.39 26.41
CA MET A 1 14.20 5.35 25.35
C MET A 1 14.67 6.00 24.06
N ARG A 2 15.77 5.50 23.50
CA ARG A 2 16.32 5.92 22.19
C ARG A 2 15.98 4.89 21.12
N ILE A 3 15.18 5.30 20.15
CA ILE A 3 14.69 4.44 19.08
C ILE A 3 15.46 4.77 17.79
N GLY A 4 16.19 3.80 17.26
CA GLY A 4 16.80 3.89 15.94
C GLY A 4 15.82 3.42 14.88
N VAL A 5 15.57 4.23 13.84
CA VAL A 5 14.71 3.85 12.73
C VAL A 5 15.54 3.74 11.46
N GLU A 6 15.47 2.57 10.79
CA GLU A 6 16.03 2.41 9.43
C GLU A 6 15.14 3.18 8.45
N ALA A 7 15.60 4.33 7.99
CA ALA A 7 14.84 5.29 7.21
C ALA A 7 15.30 5.42 5.74
N SER A 8 16.09 4.48 5.22
CA SER A 8 16.59 4.55 3.83
C SER A 8 15.46 4.58 2.79
N SER A 9 14.31 4.00 3.09
CA SER A 9 13.12 4.01 2.24
C SER A 9 12.21 5.22 2.45
N TYR A 10 12.39 5.98 3.52
CA TYR A 10 11.61 7.21 3.81
C TYR A 10 11.69 8.23 2.66
N TYR A 11 12.88 8.36 2.07
CA TYR A 11 13.15 9.32 0.98
C TYR A 11 12.94 8.72 -0.43
N LYS A 12 12.70 7.40 -0.57
CA LYS A 12 12.80 6.72 -1.86
C LYS A 12 11.46 6.27 -2.45
N ASN A 13 10.45 6.00 -1.63
CA ASN A 13 9.22 5.33 -2.07
C ASN A 13 7.98 6.20 -1.96
N ILE A 14 7.19 6.25 -3.05
CA ILE A 14 5.89 6.92 -3.12
C ILE A 14 4.74 5.92 -2.99
N ALA A 15 5.00 4.61 -3.20
CA ALA A 15 4.01 3.54 -3.09
C ALA A 15 3.67 3.20 -1.61
N GLY A 16 2.73 2.29 -1.38
CA GLY A 16 2.16 1.95 -0.07
C GLY A 16 3.16 1.82 1.08
N THR A 17 4.28 1.08 0.89
CA THR A 17 5.36 0.99 1.88
C THR A 17 5.97 2.36 2.23
N GLY A 18 6.10 3.25 1.25
CA GLY A 18 6.60 4.61 1.50
C GLY A 18 5.59 5.48 2.26
N VAL A 19 4.29 5.28 2.03
CA VAL A 19 3.22 5.94 2.81
C VAL A 19 3.30 5.45 4.26
N TYR A 20 3.37 4.14 4.50
CA TYR A 20 3.53 3.55 5.82
C TYR A 20 4.72 4.15 6.57
N ILE A 21 5.92 4.10 5.98
CA ILE A 21 7.15 4.58 6.63
C ILE A 21 7.04 6.07 6.99
N ARG A 22 6.58 6.92 6.05
CA ARG A 22 6.45 8.36 6.30
C ARG A 22 5.43 8.64 7.40
N SER A 23 4.26 8.03 7.33
CA SER A 23 3.20 8.25 8.32
C SER A 23 3.65 7.87 9.73
N ILE A 24 4.29 6.71 9.89
CA ILE A 24 4.79 6.27 11.19
C ILE A 24 5.93 7.18 11.69
N VAL A 25 6.93 7.42 10.86
CA VAL A 25 8.10 8.25 11.24
C VAL A 25 7.68 9.66 11.64
N GLU A 26 6.78 10.29 10.87
CA GLU A 26 6.29 11.64 11.19
C GLU A 26 5.56 11.69 12.53
N ILE A 27 4.75 10.69 12.86
CA ILE A 27 4.04 10.64 14.13
C ILE A 27 5.02 10.35 15.27
N LEU A 28 5.95 9.42 15.09
CA LEU A 28 6.97 9.13 16.09
C LEU A 28 7.81 10.38 16.41
N LEU A 29 8.21 11.15 15.41
CA LEU A 29 8.96 12.39 15.59
C LEU A 29 8.15 13.49 16.31
N ARG A 30 6.82 13.49 16.22
CA ARG A 30 5.93 14.44 16.94
C ARG A 30 5.74 14.03 18.41
N LYS A 31 5.74 12.74 18.74
CA LYS A 31 5.55 12.20 20.10
C LYS A 31 6.85 12.18 20.89
N LYS A 32 7.36 13.35 21.29
CA LYS A 32 8.66 13.53 21.97
C LYS A 32 8.67 13.20 23.47
N GLU A 33 7.56 12.78 24.07
CA GLU A 33 7.50 12.53 25.51
C GLU A 33 8.44 11.39 25.93
N ASN A 34 9.59 11.74 26.53
CA ASN A 34 10.61 10.81 27.05
C ASN A 34 11.20 9.81 26.03
N LYS A 35 11.07 10.07 24.71
CA LYS A 35 11.56 9.21 23.65
C LYS A 35 12.36 10.01 22.63
N GLU A 36 13.55 9.54 22.30
CA GLU A 36 14.42 10.14 21.26
C GLU A 36 14.38 9.24 20.02
N ILE A 37 13.96 9.80 18.88
CA ILE A 37 13.89 9.09 17.60
C ILE A 37 15.08 9.51 16.75
N ILE A 38 15.91 8.55 16.34
CA ILE A 38 17.07 8.79 15.48
C ILE A 38 16.88 8.04 14.16
N LEU A 39 16.84 8.81 13.07
CA LEU A 39 16.67 8.26 11.73
C LEU A 39 18.04 7.92 11.13
N PHE A 40 18.20 6.68 10.71
CA PHE A 40 19.39 6.20 10.01
C PHE A 40 19.10 5.98 8.53
N SER A 41 19.91 6.57 7.67
CA SER A 41 19.80 6.36 6.21
C SER A 41 21.20 6.33 5.58
N ASN A 42 21.29 5.70 4.40
CA ASN A 42 22.56 5.65 3.65
C ASN A 42 22.92 6.97 2.93
N GLY A 43 22.27 8.09 3.29
CA GLY A 43 22.54 9.44 2.75
C GLY A 43 22.10 9.65 1.30
N ARG A 44 21.41 8.69 0.66
CA ARG A 44 20.96 8.83 -0.71
C ARG A 44 19.56 9.41 -0.79
N GLN A 45 19.47 10.70 -1.05
CA GLN A 45 18.28 11.28 -1.67
C GLN A 45 18.25 10.81 -3.14
N SER A 46 17.55 9.74 -3.45
CA SER A 46 17.27 9.38 -4.83
C SER A 46 16.01 10.13 -5.25
N GLY A 47 16.19 11.25 -5.96
CA GLY A 47 15.11 11.82 -6.75
C GLY A 47 14.50 10.76 -7.66
N LEU A 48 13.20 10.85 -7.85
CA LEU A 48 12.38 9.99 -8.71
C LEU A 48 12.86 10.06 -10.18
N ASP A 49 13.87 9.31 -10.51
CA ASP A 49 14.28 9.06 -11.88
C ASP A 49 13.88 7.62 -12.28
N LEU A 50 12.56 7.35 -12.27
CA LEU A 50 11.97 6.09 -12.70
C LEU A 50 12.10 5.85 -14.23
N ALA A 51 12.41 6.90 -15.01
CA ALA A 51 12.39 6.86 -16.47
C ALA A 51 13.72 6.51 -17.13
N LYS A 52 14.86 6.49 -16.44
CA LYS A 52 16.14 6.15 -17.07
C LYS A 52 16.45 4.66 -16.93
N LYS A 53 16.63 3.96 -18.07
CA LYS A 53 17.29 2.64 -18.14
C LYS A 53 18.63 2.71 -17.40
N ARG A 54 18.62 2.43 -16.10
CA ARG A 54 19.86 2.39 -15.30
C ARG A 54 20.68 1.21 -15.75
N ASN A 55 21.96 1.44 -16.09
CA ASN A 55 22.93 0.41 -16.42
C ASN A 55 22.94 -0.65 -15.28
N MET A 56 22.87 -1.92 -15.63
CA MET A 56 22.77 -3.07 -14.69
C MET A 56 23.91 -3.05 -13.66
N PHE A 57 25.13 -2.69 -14.05
CA PHE A 57 26.26 -2.53 -13.15
C PHE A 57 26.01 -1.47 -12.05
N LYS A 58 25.41 -0.33 -12.41
CA LYS A 58 25.08 0.73 -11.45
C LYS A 58 23.99 0.30 -10.45
N ARG A 59 23.05 -0.52 -10.91
CA ARG A 59 22.01 -1.12 -10.01
C ARG A 59 22.63 -2.09 -9.03
N LEU A 60 23.49 -3.00 -9.51
CA LEU A 60 24.19 -4.00 -8.66
C LEU A 60 25.09 -3.31 -7.63
N PHE A 61 25.89 -2.32 -8.04
CA PHE A 61 26.75 -1.55 -7.17
C PHE A 61 25.98 -0.79 -6.09
N ASN A 62 24.80 -0.23 -6.46
CA ASN A 62 23.94 0.43 -5.50
C ASN A 62 23.31 -0.54 -4.50
N ALA A 63 22.86 -1.71 -4.96
CA ALA A 63 22.33 -2.76 -4.09
C ALA A 63 23.40 -3.24 -3.08
N LEU A 64 24.64 -3.43 -3.55
CA LEU A 64 25.76 -3.84 -2.67
C LEU A 64 26.06 -2.77 -1.60
N LYS A 65 26.05 -1.49 -1.98
CA LYS A 65 26.22 -0.39 -0.99
C LYS A 65 25.08 -0.36 0.03
N ASP A 66 23.84 -0.59 -0.39
CA ASP A 66 22.69 -0.64 0.52
C ASP A 66 22.80 -1.85 1.47
N ILE A 67 23.29 -3.00 0.98
CA ILE A 67 23.57 -4.17 1.82
C ILE A 67 24.68 -3.87 2.85
N ILE A 68 25.80 -3.32 2.42
CA ILE A 68 26.92 -2.96 3.32
C ILE A 68 26.45 -1.95 4.39
N TRP A 69 25.66 -0.96 3.99
CA TRP A 69 25.08 -0.02 4.93
C TRP A 69 24.23 -0.72 5.99
N VAL A 70 23.29 -1.55 5.59
CA VAL A 70 22.38 -2.22 6.53
C VAL A 70 23.12 -3.22 7.40
N GLN A 71 24.10 -3.97 6.85
CA GLN A 71 24.76 -5.05 7.59
C GLN A 71 25.96 -4.61 8.44
N ILE A 72 26.58 -3.46 8.13
CA ILE A 72 27.77 -2.96 8.83
C ILE A 72 27.55 -1.54 9.35
N GLY A 73 27.16 -0.62 8.48
CA GLY A 73 27.01 0.80 8.84
C GLY A 73 25.93 1.04 9.88
N LEU A 74 24.77 0.42 9.72
CA LEU A 74 23.66 0.56 10.67
C LEU A 74 24.03 0.00 12.05
N PRO A 75 24.51 -1.25 12.23
CA PRO A 75 24.94 -1.77 13.53
C PRO A 75 25.98 -0.89 14.24
N TYR A 76 26.98 -0.39 13.51
CA TYR A 76 27.95 0.54 14.05
C TYR A 76 27.31 1.82 14.60
N ASN A 77 26.37 2.41 13.83
CA ASN A 77 25.67 3.62 14.25
C ASN A 77 24.73 3.38 15.44
N LEU A 78 24.13 2.19 15.58
CA LEU A 78 23.32 1.84 16.75
C LEU A 78 24.13 1.88 18.04
N ILE A 79 25.36 1.35 18.01
CA ILE A 79 26.28 1.38 19.16
C ILE A 79 26.74 2.81 19.45
N LYS A 80 27.20 3.52 18.41
CA LYS A 80 27.74 4.88 18.53
C LYS A 80 26.73 5.88 19.11
N ASN A 81 25.45 5.72 18.79
CA ASN A 81 24.38 6.63 19.24
C ASN A 81 23.62 6.10 20.47
N ASN A 82 24.11 5.04 21.13
CA ASN A 82 23.48 4.43 22.31
C ASN A 82 21.99 4.16 22.10
N ILE A 83 21.63 3.52 20.97
CA ILE A 83 20.25 3.13 20.65
C ILE A 83 19.81 2.00 21.58
N ASP A 84 18.59 2.07 22.10
CA ASP A 84 18.01 1.03 22.93
C ASP A 84 17.33 -0.05 22.09
N ILE A 85 16.58 0.36 21.03
CA ILE A 85 15.83 -0.53 20.15
C ILE A 85 15.92 -0.06 18.69
N LEU A 86 16.04 -1.01 17.76
CA LEU A 86 16.01 -0.76 16.31
C LEU A 86 14.64 -1.08 15.73
N PHE A 87 14.07 -0.14 14.99
CA PHE A 87 12.91 -0.33 14.16
C PHE A 87 13.28 -0.33 12.67
N CYS A 88 12.94 -1.40 11.98
CA CYS A 88 13.09 -1.55 10.53
C CYS A 88 11.68 -1.60 9.90
N PRO A 89 11.14 -0.47 9.41
CA PRO A 89 9.76 -0.36 8.94
C PRO A 89 9.51 -0.99 7.55
N ALA A 90 10.45 -1.78 7.06
CA ALA A 90 10.34 -2.56 5.83
C ALA A 90 11.13 -3.87 5.99
N TYR A 91 11.08 -4.74 4.99
CA TYR A 91 11.68 -6.09 4.96
C TYR A 91 13.20 -6.14 5.26
N ILE A 92 13.87 -5.00 5.36
CA ILE A 92 15.32 -4.88 5.42
C ILE A 92 15.77 -4.64 6.86
N ALA A 93 16.58 -5.54 7.40
CA ALA A 93 17.17 -5.43 8.74
C ALA A 93 18.61 -6.00 8.77
N PRO A 94 19.46 -5.60 9.71
CA PRO A 94 20.76 -6.22 9.91
C PRO A 94 20.60 -7.66 10.44
N VAL A 95 21.39 -8.58 9.90
CA VAL A 95 21.45 -9.97 10.37
C VAL A 95 22.02 -10.05 11.77
N LEU A 96 23.01 -9.18 12.09
CA LEU A 96 23.63 -9.06 13.40
C LEU A 96 23.33 -7.66 13.96
N SER A 97 22.17 -7.51 14.59
CA SER A 97 21.85 -6.30 15.34
C SER A 97 22.44 -6.37 16.75
N PRO A 98 23.11 -5.32 17.23
CA PRO A 98 23.58 -5.24 18.62
C PRO A 98 22.45 -4.83 19.58
N ARG A 99 21.24 -4.61 19.08
CA ARG A 99 20.08 -4.12 19.84
C ARG A 99 18.84 -4.95 19.51
N PRO A 100 17.86 -5.05 20.44
CA PRO A 100 16.55 -5.57 20.14
C PRO A 100 15.99 -4.95 18.87
N THR A 101 15.38 -5.76 18.01
CA THR A 101 15.02 -5.34 16.64
C THR A 101 13.59 -5.73 16.32
N VAL A 102 12.81 -4.72 15.95
CA VAL A 102 11.44 -4.86 15.42
C VAL A 102 11.46 -4.63 13.91
N VAL A 103 10.91 -5.57 13.14
CA VAL A 103 10.95 -5.54 11.67
C VAL A 103 9.53 -5.62 11.12
N THR A 104 9.16 -4.75 10.19
CA THR A 104 7.90 -4.88 9.47
C THR A 104 8.08 -5.73 8.21
N ILE A 105 7.28 -6.78 8.09
CA ILE A 105 7.08 -7.58 6.86
C ILE A 105 5.63 -7.36 6.44
N HIS A 106 5.42 -6.47 5.47
CA HIS A 106 4.08 -6.04 5.07
C HIS A 106 3.21 -7.19 4.56
N ASP A 107 3.79 -8.06 3.73
CA ASP A 107 3.10 -9.19 3.14
C ASP A 107 4.07 -10.28 2.66
N ALA A 108 3.53 -11.38 2.12
CA ALA A 108 4.30 -12.44 1.49
C ALA A 108 4.13 -12.50 -0.04
N SER A 109 3.73 -11.39 -0.68
CA SER A 109 3.48 -11.31 -2.13
C SER A 109 4.68 -11.72 -2.97
N PHE A 110 5.90 -11.45 -2.49
CA PHE A 110 7.15 -11.86 -3.17
C PHE A 110 7.33 -13.39 -3.27
N LEU A 111 6.62 -14.16 -2.46
CA LEU A 111 6.56 -15.62 -2.52
C LEU A 111 5.38 -16.11 -3.36
N ARG A 112 4.19 -15.54 -3.19
CA ARG A 112 2.97 -15.91 -3.93
C ARG A 112 3.00 -15.43 -5.39
N TYR A 113 3.50 -14.22 -5.62
CA TYR A 113 3.55 -13.57 -6.94
C TYR A 113 5.00 -13.17 -7.31
N PRO A 114 5.93 -14.12 -7.41
CA PRO A 114 7.36 -13.83 -7.58
C PRO A 114 7.70 -13.05 -8.85
N ASN A 115 6.85 -13.09 -9.86
CA ASN A 115 7.04 -12.37 -11.12
C ASN A 115 6.65 -10.88 -11.03
N THR A 116 5.95 -10.46 -9.97
CA THR A 116 5.58 -9.06 -9.73
C THR A 116 6.62 -8.32 -8.89
N CYS A 117 7.73 -8.96 -8.54
CA CYS A 117 8.79 -8.43 -7.70
C CYS A 117 10.11 -8.28 -8.47
N ASP A 118 10.90 -7.26 -8.14
CA ASP A 118 12.25 -7.12 -8.71
C ASP A 118 13.11 -8.35 -8.40
N LYS A 119 13.80 -8.90 -9.42
CA LYS A 119 14.58 -10.14 -9.30
C LYS A 119 15.71 -10.03 -8.26
N LEU A 120 16.40 -8.88 -8.17
CA LEU A 120 17.48 -8.66 -7.21
C LEU A 120 16.93 -8.53 -5.80
N PHE A 121 15.82 -7.81 -5.63
CA PHE A 121 15.15 -7.70 -4.33
C PHE A 121 14.62 -9.05 -3.85
N ARG A 122 14.01 -9.84 -4.73
CA ARG A 122 13.57 -11.20 -4.42
C ARG A 122 14.74 -12.10 -4.00
N LEU A 123 15.87 -12.04 -4.73
CA LEU A 123 17.08 -12.80 -4.36
C LEU A 123 17.61 -12.37 -2.99
N TYR A 124 17.64 -11.05 -2.73
CA TYR A 124 18.01 -10.48 -1.44
C TYR A 124 17.14 -11.04 -0.32
N LEU A 125 15.81 -10.99 -0.47
CA LEU A 125 14.87 -11.52 0.51
C LEU A 125 15.05 -13.03 0.71
N LYS A 126 15.22 -13.80 -0.37
CA LYS A 126 15.43 -15.26 -0.31
C LYS A 126 16.68 -15.63 0.51
N ILE A 127 17.75 -14.83 0.42
CA ILE A 127 19.02 -15.09 1.12
C ILE A 127 18.95 -14.57 2.56
N LEU A 128 18.50 -13.35 2.80
CA LEU A 128 18.64 -12.70 4.10
C LEU A 128 17.43 -12.90 5.03
N LEU A 129 16.24 -13.07 4.50
CA LEU A 129 15.05 -13.22 5.31
C LEU A 129 15.11 -14.41 6.30
N PRO A 130 15.69 -15.59 5.97
CA PRO A 130 15.90 -16.66 6.94
C PRO A 130 16.69 -16.25 8.18
N PHE A 131 17.65 -15.34 8.03
CA PHE A 131 18.44 -14.81 9.14
C PHE A 131 17.68 -13.70 9.88
N ILE A 132 17.07 -12.77 9.14
CA ILE A 132 16.28 -11.67 9.69
C ILE A 132 15.15 -12.21 10.57
N LYS A 133 14.36 -13.19 10.06
CA LYS A 133 13.26 -13.80 10.83
C LYS A 133 13.72 -14.48 12.12
N ARG A 134 14.94 -15.02 12.15
CA ARG A 134 15.51 -15.66 13.34
C ARG A 134 15.96 -14.62 14.37
N ARG A 135 16.50 -13.49 13.91
CA ARG A 135 17.14 -12.46 14.74
C ARG A 135 16.18 -11.35 15.19
N ALA A 136 15.19 -11.02 14.40
CA ALA A 136 14.18 -10.06 14.82
C ALA A 136 13.49 -10.55 16.10
N ASP A 137 13.29 -9.66 17.07
CA ASP A 137 12.59 -9.98 18.32
C ASP A 137 11.09 -10.00 18.07
N VAL A 138 10.60 -9.02 17.32
CA VAL A 138 9.20 -8.95 16.87
C VAL A 138 9.14 -8.66 15.39
N ILE A 139 8.19 -9.29 14.70
CA ILE A 139 7.85 -9.01 13.31
C ILE A 139 6.46 -8.37 13.29
N LEU A 140 6.36 -7.17 12.72
CA LEU A 140 5.08 -6.51 12.49
C LEU A 140 4.57 -6.84 11.10
N THR A 141 3.26 -6.87 10.95
CA THR A 141 2.58 -6.99 9.66
C THR A 141 1.25 -6.26 9.67
N ASP A 142 0.72 -5.97 8.47
CA ASP A 142 -0.36 -5.01 8.30
C ASP A 142 -1.77 -5.63 8.42
N SER A 143 -1.91 -6.97 8.45
CA SER A 143 -3.21 -7.66 8.52
C SER A 143 -3.08 -9.06 9.11
N PHE A 144 -4.18 -9.64 9.57
CA PHE A 144 -4.22 -11.04 10.01
C PHE A 144 -3.98 -12.00 8.85
N PHE A 145 -4.48 -11.67 7.66
CA PHE A 145 -4.17 -12.42 6.45
C PHE A 145 -2.66 -12.49 6.22
N SER A 146 -1.97 -11.33 6.22
CA SER A 146 -0.52 -11.27 6.06
C SER A 146 0.22 -12.01 7.18
N LYS A 147 -0.28 -11.96 8.43
CA LYS A 147 0.28 -12.75 9.54
C LYS A 147 0.23 -14.24 9.24
N ASN A 148 -0.92 -14.76 8.83
CA ASN A 148 -1.08 -16.18 8.53
C ASN A 148 -0.15 -16.61 7.39
N GLU A 149 -0.08 -15.84 6.31
CA GLU A 149 0.83 -16.09 5.19
C GLU A 149 2.32 -16.07 5.62
N ILE A 150 2.72 -15.11 6.44
CA ILE A 150 4.10 -14.99 6.96
C ILE A 150 4.43 -16.17 7.86
N VAL A 151 3.54 -16.54 8.77
CA VAL A 151 3.71 -17.70 9.66
C VAL A 151 3.86 -18.98 8.85
N GLU A 152 2.97 -19.23 7.90
CA GLU A 152 2.94 -20.45 7.09
C GLU A 152 4.15 -20.53 6.14
N LEU A 153 4.32 -19.51 5.30
CA LEU A 153 5.29 -19.54 4.20
C LEU A 153 6.74 -19.35 4.66
N LEU A 154 6.94 -18.53 5.69
CA LEU A 154 8.27 -18.31 6.24
C LEU A 154 8.59 -19.23 7.43
N LYS A 155 7.63 -20.04 7.90
CA LYS A 155 7.77 -20.92 9.06
C LYS A 155 8.30 -20.13 10.26
N ILE A 156 7.56 -19.09 10.63
CA ILE A 156 7.83 -18.23 11.79
C ILE A 156 6.81 -18.58 12.87
N SER A 157 7.24 -18.56 14.12
CA SER A 157 6.36 -18.77 15.27
C SER A 157 5.28 -17.67 15.34
N PRO A 158 3.98 -18.00 15.49
CA PRO A 158 2.87 -17.04 15.46
C PRO A 158 2.98 -15.92 16.52
N GLU A 159 3.56 -16.23 17.68
CA GLU A 159 3.76 -15.29 18.78
C GLU A 159 4.80 -14.21 18.45
N LYS A 160 5.69 -14.47 17.49
CA LYS A 160 6.69 -13.52 17.01
C LYS A 160 6.12 -12.51 16.01
N VAL A 161 4.96 -12.80 15.41
CA VAL A 161 4.33 -11.96 14.41
C VAL A 161 3.14 -11.23 15.02
N GLN A 162 3.20 -9.91 15.09
CA GLN A 162 2.14 -9.06 15.62
C GLN A 162 1.48 -8.27 14.49
N VAL A 163 0.16 -8.19 14.51
CA VAL A 163 -0.61 -7.41 13.55
C VAL A 163 -0.77 -6.00 14.07
N VAL A 164 -0.35 -5.04 13.26
CA VAL A 164 -0.55 -3.61 13.50
C VAL A 164 -1.09 -3.01 12.21
N TYR A 165 -2.38 -2.73 12.18
CA TYR A 165 -3.04 -2.19 10.99
C TYR A 165 -2.45 -0.85 10.56
N CYS A 166 -2.43 -0.62 9.25
CA CYS A 166 -2.15 0.71 8.68
C CYS A 166 -3.27 1.69 9.03
N GLY A 167 -2.97 2.98 8.95
CA GLY A 167 -3.95 4.04 9.11
C GLY A 167 -4.34 4.71 7.80
N CYS A 168 -5.39 5.55 7.86
CA CYS A 168 -5.74 6.49 6.82
C CYS A 168 -5.12 7.85 7.11
N ASN A 169 -4.62 8.54 6.08
CA ASN A 169 -4.15 9.90 6.24
C ASN A 169 -5.36 10.85 6.35
N LYS A 170 -5.30 11.83 7.25
CA LYS A 170 -6.38 12.81 7.52
C LYS A 170 -6.79 13.65 6.31
N ASN A 171 -5.95 13.69 5.27
CA ASN A 171 -6.28 14.37 4.03
C ASN A 171 -7.35 13.63 3.22
N PHE A 172 -7.47 12.31 3.41
CA PHE A 172 -8.56 11.51 2.82
C PHE A 172 -9.80 11.69 3.68
N ARG A 173 -10.72 12.49 3.18
CA ARG A 173 -11.98 12.86 3.84
C ARG A 173 -12.98 13.32 2.79
N ILE A 174 -14.23 13.45 3.17
CA ILE A 174 -15.23 14.13 2.35
C ILE A 174 -14.82 15.60 2.20
N ILE A 175 -14.87 16.11 0.98
CA ILE A 175 -14.52 17.48 0.59
C ILE A 175 -15.79 18.17 0.10
N ASP A 176 -16.21 19.21 0.83
CA ASP A 176 -17.41 19.99 0.50
C ASP A 176 -17.10 21.22 -0.39
N ASP A 177 -15.81 21.47 -0.67
CA ASP A 177 -15.36 22.62 -1.50
C ASP A 177 -15.56 22.30 -2.99
N ILE A 178 -16.72 22.72 -3.51
CA ILE A 178 -17.10 22.50 -4.91
C ILE A 178 -16.12 23.20 -5.87
N ILE A 179 -15.58 24.35 -5.50
CA ILE A 179 -14.64 25.12 -6.34
C ILE A 179 -13.34 24.33 -6.53
N GLU A 180 -12.80 23.78 -5.46
CA GLU A 180 -11.59 22.97 -5.52
C GLU A 180 -11.86 21.64 -6.28
N ILE A 181 -13.00 21.02 -6.08
CA ILE A 181 -13.43 19.82 -6.82
C ILE A 181 -13.49 20.09 -8.33
N ASP A 182 -14.11 21.19 -8.73
CA ASP A 182 -14.20 21.55 -10.15
C ASP A 182 -12.82 21.92 -10.73
N ARG A 183 -11.99 22.63 -9.97
CA ARG A 183 -10.60 22.90 -10.36
C ARG A 183 -9.81 21.61 -10.62
N MET A 184 -9.94 20.61 -9.76
CA MET A 184 -9.27 19.33 -9.91
C MET A 184 -9.86 18.51 -11.05
N ARG A 185 -11.18 18.57 -11.28
CA ARG A 185 -11.81 17.96 -12.44
C ARG A 185 -11.24 18.49 -13.75
N LEU A 186 -11.06 19.81 -13.84
CA LEU A 186 -10.45 20.46 -15.02
C LEU A 186 -8.96 20.09 -15.14
N LYS A 187 -8.20 20.15 -14.04
CA LYS A 187 -6.77 19.83 -14.03
C LYS A 187 -6.46 18.46 -14.62
N TYR A 188 -7.28 17.46 -14.29
CA TYR A 188 -7.09 16.08 -14.74
C TYR A 188 -8.00 15.69 -15.89
N ASN A 189 -8.77 16.63 -16.46
CA ASN A 189 -9.74 16.40 -17.53
C ASN A 189 -10.66 15.19 -17.23
N LEU A 190 -11.22 15.17 -16.02
CA LEU A 190 -12.06 14.07 -15.55
C LEU A 190 -13.50 14.25 -16.04
N PRO A 191 -14.16 13.16 -16.48
CA PRO A 191 -15.57 13.19 -16.85
C PRO A 191 -16.45 13.43 -15.62
N LYS A 192 -17.74 13.73 -15.85
CA LYS A 192 -18.70 13.91 -14.77
C LYS A 192 -18.92 12.62 -13.99
N ASN A 193 -19.18 11.53 -14.71
CA ASN A 193 -19.47 10.21 -14.14
C ASN A 193 -18.32 9.25 -14.45
N PHE A 194 -17.73 8.64 -13.44
CA PHE A 194 -16.64 7.70 -13.66
C PHE A 194 -16.46 6.67 -12.54
N ILE A 195 -15.93 5.53 -12.94
CA ILE A 195 -15.44 4.47 -12.11
C ILE A 195 -13.93 4.73 -11.91
N LEU A 196 -13.46 4.65 -10.67
CA LEU A 196 -12.06 4.92 -10.34
C LEU A 196 -11.31 3.64 -9.93
N HIS A 197 -10.11 3.48 -10.46
CA HIS A 197 -9.10 2.55 -9.95
C HIS A 197 -7.82 3.30 -9.63
N VAL A 198 -7.23 3.05 -8.45
CA VAL A 198 -5.95 3.64 -8.03
C VAL A 198 -5.00 2.51 -7.63
N GLY A 199 -3.83 2.47 -8.29
CA GLY A 199 -2.80 1.48 -7.99
C GLY A 199 -1.72 1.41 -9.07
N THR A 200 -0.57 0.84 -8.73
CA THR A 200 0.45 0.53 -9.73
C THR A 200 -0.11 -0.43 -10.77
N LEU A 201 0.14 -0.14 -12.05
CA LEU A 201 -0.31 -0.98 -13.16
C LEU A 201 0.52 -2.27 -13.20
N GLU A 202 0.05 -3.30 -12.53
CA GLU A 202 0.71 -4.60 -12.41
C GLU A 202 -0.30 -5.76 -12.36
N PRO A 203 0.05 -6.99 -12.74
CA PRO A 203 -0.89 -8.12 -12.80
C PRO A 203 -1.63 -8.41 -11.50
N ARG A 204 -0.99 -8.22 -10.36
CA ARG A 204 -1.56 -8.46 -9.03
C ARG A 204 -2.79 -7.58 -8.75
N LYS A 205 -2.84 -6.38 -9.32
CA LYS A 205 -3.99 -5.45 -9.20
C LYS A 205 -5.18 -5.86 -10.09
N ASN A 206 -4.99 -6.83 -10.98
CA ASN A 206 -6.04 -7.45 -11.78
C ASN A 206 -6.86 -6.46 -12.65
N ILE A 207 -6.19 -5.42 -13.11
CA ILE A 207 -6.82 -4.33 -13.89
C ILE A 207 -7.39 -4.86 -15.21
N THR A 208 -6.78 -5.88 -15.79
CA THR A 208 -7.29 -6.52 -17.02
C THR A 208 -8.69 -7.09 -16.82
N THR A 209 -8.96 -7.76 -15.68
CA THR A 209 -10.30 -8.26 -15.36
C THR A 209 -11.28 -7.12 -15.10
N LEU A 210 -10.85 -6.01 -14.48
CA LEU A 210 -11.66 -4.81 -14.35
C LEU A 210 -12.05 -4.24 -15.71
N VAL A 211 -11.10 -4.17 -16.66
CA VAL A 211 -11.39 -3.71 -18.05
C VAL A 211 -12.39 -4.63 -18.75
N LEU A 212 -12.33 -5.96 -18.52
CA LEU A 212 -13.31 -6.91 -19.06
C LEU A 212 -14.70 -6.70 -18.44
N ALA A 213 -14.79 -6.52 -17.12
CA ALA A 213 -16.04 -6.22 -16.43
C ALA A 213 -16.65 -4.89 -16.91
N PHE A 214 -15.82 -3.86 -17.06
CA PHE A 214 -16.22 -2.58 -17.61
C PHE A 214 -16.74 -2.72 -19.06
N ASN A 215 -16.05 -3.47 -19.93
CA ASN A 215 -16.48 -3.76 -21.29
C ASN A 215 -17.85 -4.45 -21.34
N LEU A 216 -18.12 -5.37 -20.39
CA LEU A 216 -19.42 -6.03 -20.28
C LEU A 216 -20.54 -5.02 -20.01
N LEU A 217 -20.31 -4.06 -19.09
CA LEU A 217 -21.27 -3.00 -18.77
C LEU A 217 -21.49 -2.05 -19.95
N LYS A 218 -20.44 -1.69 -20.68
CA LYS A 218 -20.54 -0.80 -21.87
C LYS A 218 -21.26 -1.49 -23.04
N LYS A 219 -20.95 -2.75 -23.33
CA LYS A 219 -21.59 -3.51 -24.42
C LYS A 219 -23.08 -3.72 -24.22
N LYS A 220 -23.53 -3.83 -22.97
CA LYS A 220 -24.93 -3.96 -22.62
C LYS A 220 -25.63 -2.58 -22.47
N GLU A 221 -24.91 -1.49 -22.71
CA GLU A 221 -25.38 -0.10 -22.57
C GLU A 221 -25.96 0.20 -21.17
N LEU A 222 -25.42 -0.45 -20.15
CA LEU A 222 -25.95 -0.33 -18.78
C LEU A 222 -25.49 0.94 -18.07
N ILE A 223 -24.35 1.51 -18.50
CA ILE A 223 -23.72 2.68 -17.88
C ILE A 223 -23.10 3.63 -18.92
N GLU A 224 -23.13 4.92 -18.61
CA GLU A 224 -22.46 5.98 -19.41
C GLU A 224 -21.06 6.32 -18.89
N HIS A 225 -20.72 5.86 -17.70
CA HIS A 225 -19.47 6.14 -16.99
C HIS A 225 -18.23 5.81 -17.82
N LYS A 226 -17.14 6.55 -17.59
CA LYS A 226 -15.80 6.18 -18.02
C LYS A 226 -15.04 5.44 -16.92
N LEU A 227 -14.03 4.69 -17.29
CA LEU A 227 -13.10 4.05 -16.35
C LEU A 227 -11.82 4.88 -16.27
N ILE A 228 -11.53 5.42 -15.09
CA ILE A 228 -10.30 6.16 -14.79
C ILE A 228 -9.32 5.24 -14.05
N ILE A 229 -8.14 5.06 -14.61
CA ILE A 229 -7.08 4.24 -14.05
C ILE A 229 -5.90 5.13 -13.68
N CYS A 230 -5.67 5.30 -12.37
CA CYS A 230 -4.61 6.12 -11.81
C CYS A 230 -3.47 5.25 -11.30
N GLY A 231 -2.23 5.56 -11.68
CA GLY A 231 -1.05 4.91 -11.14
C GLY A 231 0.13 4.87 -12.10
N ASN A 232 1.29 4.58 -11.53
CA ASN A 232 2.52 4.39 -12.30
C ASN A 232 2.50 3.06 -13.04
N ARG A 233 3.23 3.00 -14.16
CA ARG A 233 3.52 1.75 -14.87
C ARG A 233 4.39 0.84 -14.00
N GLY A 234 3.88 -0.36 -13.71
CA GLY A 234 4.58 -1.41 -12.99
C GLY A 234 5.12 -2.49 -13.94
N TRP A 235 5.03 -3.75 -13.51
CA TRP A 235 5.45 -4.91 -14.29
C TRP A 235 4.32 -5.38 -15.21
N TYR A 236 4.63 -5.75 -16.46
CA TYR A 236 3.66 -6.29 -17.43
C TYR A 236 2.43 -5.38 -17.67
N TYR A 237 2.59 -4.08 -17.50
CA TYR A 237 1.52 -3.10 -17.69
C TYR A 237 1.01 -3.04 -19.14
N ASP A 238 1.81 -3.46 -20.11
CA ASP A 238 1.45 -3.45 -21.53
C ASP A 238 0.20 -4.30 -21.83
N ASP A 239 0.00 -5.39 -21.08
CA ASP A 239 -1.17 -6.26 -21.21
C ASP A 239 -2.48 -5.51 -20.94
N ILE A 240 -2.47 -4.54 -20.02
CA ILE A 240 -3.64 -3.72 -19.70
C ILE A 240 -3.99 -2.81 -20.88
N TYR A 241 -2.97 -2.12 -21.45
CA TYR A 241 -3.16 -1.25 -22.61
C TYR A 241 -3.57 -2.05 -23.86
N ASN A 242 -3.00 -3.23 -24.05
CA ASN A 242 -3.34 -4.14 -25.14
C ASN A 242 -4.80 -4.57 -25.03
N LYS A 243 -5.26 -4.92 -23.82
CA LYS A 243 -6.65 -5.31 -23.60
C LYS A 243 -7.64 -4.18 -23.89
N VAL A 244 -7.34 -2.94 -23.49
CA VAL A 244 -8.17 -1.76 -23.81
C VAL A 244 -8.29 -1.57 -25.33
N ARG A 245 -7.17 -1.71 -26.09
CA ARG A 245 -7.15 -1.61 -27.56
C ARG A 245 -7.92 -2.75 -28.22
N GLU A 246 -7.70 -3.99 -27.79
CA GLU A 246 -8.39 -5.18 -28.28
C GLU A 246 -9.92 -5.03 -28.19
N LEU A 247 -10.40 -4.43 -27.07
CA LEU A 247 -11.80 -4.21 -26.81
C LEU A 247 -12.35 -2.90 -27.39
N LYS A 248 -11.51 -2.08 -28.04
CA LYS A 248 -11.86 -0.77 -28.64
C LYS A 248 -12.42 0.22 -27.60
N LEU A 249 -11.82 0.24 -26.41
CA LEU A 249 -12.25 1.07 -25.28
C LEU A 249 -11.40 2.32 -25.06
N GLU A 250 -10.56 2.73 -26.03
CA GLU A 250 -9.60 3.84 -25.86
C GLU A 250 -10.28 5.18 -25.57
N LYS A 251 -11.56 5.36 -25.96
CA LYS A 251 -12.33 6.57 -25.65
C LYS A 251 -13.04 6.51 -24.29
N GLU A 252 -13.17 5.31 -23.74
CA GLU A 252 -13.93 5.03 -22.51
C GLU A 252 -13.01 4.79 -21.28
N VAL A 253 -11.74 4.39 -21.50
CA VAL A 253 -10.76 4.15 -20.45
C VAL A 253 -9.68 5.22 -20.51
N VAL A 254 -9.51 5.95 -19.41
CA VAL A 254 -8.53 7.03 -19.27
C VAL A 254 -7.43 6.63 -18.30
N PHE A 255 -6.20 6.66 -18.76
CA PHE A 255 -5.01 6.47 -17.92
C PHE A 255 -4.44 7.82 -17.53
N THR A 256 -4.53 8.20 -16.26
CA THR A 256 -4.01 9.49 -15.78
C THR A 256 -2.50 9.46 -15.53
N GLY A 257 -1.90 8.28 -15.40
CA GLY A 257 -0.57 8.15 -14.84
C GLY A 257 -0.59 8.37 -13.32
N TYR A 258 0.57 8.76 -12.77
CA TYR A 258 0.70 9.06 -11.35
C TYR A 258 -0.03 10.34 -10.98
N ILE A 259 -0.84 10.26 -9.94
CA ILE A 259 -1.48 11.40 -9.30
C ILE A 259 -0.80 11.64 -7.93
N PRO A 260 -0.39 12.87 -7.60
CA PRO A 260 0.14 13.20 -6.28
C PRO A 260 -0.85 12.85 -5.15
N ASN A 261 -0.31 12.43 -4.00
CA ASN A 261 -1.14 12.02 -2.86
C ASN A 261 -2.05 13.15 -2.33
N GLU A 262 -1.64 14.40 -2.50
CA GLU A 262 -2.43 15.59 -2.16
C GLU A 262 -3.65 15.80 -3.07
N ASP A 263 -3.62 15.28 -4.30
CA ASP A 263 -4.69 15.41 -5.27
C ASP A 263 -5.64 14.19 -5.29
N LEU A 264 -5.17 13.01 -4.82
CA LEU A 264 -5.97 11.78 -4.79
C LEU A 264 -7.30 11.91 -4.03
N PRO A 265 -7.39 12.62 -2.89
CA PRO A 265 -8.66 12.79 -2.18
C PRO A 265 -9.76 13.37 -3.07
N PHE A 266 -9.42 14.31 -3.97
CA PHE A 266 -10.40 14.90 -4.90
C PHE A 266 -10.93 13.89 -5.91
N LEU A 267 -10.06 12.98 -6.40
CA LEU A 267 -10.49 11.95 -7.34
C LEU A 267 -11.45 10.96 -6.67
N TYR A 268 -11.15 10.53 -5.44
CA TYR A 268 -12.05 9.68 -4.68
C TYR A 268 -13.41 10.36 -4.41
N ASN A 269 -13.40 11.65 -4.03
CA ASN A 269 -14.63 12.41 -3.79
C ASN A 269 -15.48 12.62 -5.05
N MET A 270 -14.88 12.58 -6.25
CA MET A 270 -15.59 12.74 -7.52
C MET A 270 -16.05 11.44 -8.15
N ALA A 271 -15.52 10.31 -7.72
CA ALA A 271 -15.81 9.01 -8.31
C ALA A 271 -17.16 8.46 -7.83
N ASP A 272 -17.96 7.91 -8.77
CA ASP A 272 -19.22 7.25 -8.43
C ASP A 272 -19.02 5.90 -7.74
N VAL A 273 -17.92 5.21 -8.07
CA VAL A 273 -17.48 3.97 -7.43
C VAL A 273 -15.98 3.76 -7.58
N PHE A 274 -15.34 3.32 -6.52
CA PHE A 274 -13.95 2.86 -6.51
C PHE A 274 -13.90 1.35 -6.67
N VAL A 275 -13.00 0.84 -7.56
CA VAL A 275 -12.91 -0.59 -7.84
C VAL A 275 -11.47 -1.08 -7.69
N LEU A 276 -11.24 -2.05 -6.80
CA LEU A 276 -9.95 -2.69 -6.59
C LEU A 276 -10.09 -4.22 -6.56
N PRO A 277 -10.14 -4.91 -7.71
CA PRO A 277 -10.31 -6.36 -7.77
C PRO A 277 -8.96 -7.09 -7.68
N SER A 278 -8.10 -6.66 -6.77
CA SER A 278 -6.74 -7.20 -6.61
C SER A 278 -6.77 -8.70 -6.26
N LEU A 279 -5.84 -9.45 -6.83
CA LEU A 279 -5.65 -10.87 -6.52
C LEU A 279 -4.99 -11.06 -5.14
N TYR A 280 -4.25 -10.05 -4.69
CA TYR A 280 -3.52 -10.09 -3.42
C TYR A 280 -3.19 -8.68 -2.94
N GLU A 281 -3.46 -8.39 -1.66
CA GLU A 281 -3.05 -7.17 -0.96
C GLU A 281 -2.51 -7.51 0.44
N GLY A 282 -1.50 -6.77 0.88
CA GLY A 282 -1.02 -6.85 2.27
C GLY A 282 -1.94 -6.14 3.25
N PHE A 283 -2.59 -5.06 2.79
CA PHE A 283 -3.59 -4.30 3.55
C PHE A 283 -4.72 -3.77 2.67
N GLY A 284 -4.42 -2.87 1.73
CA GLY A 284 -5.44 -2.27 0.86
C GLY A 284 -5.65 -0.78 1.14
N LEU A 285 -4.58 -0.01 1.33
CA LEU A 285 -4.66 1.44 1.56
C LEU A 285 -5.60 2.18 0.60
N PRO A 286 -5.61 1.92 -0.74
CA PRO A 286 -6.51 2.62 -1.65
C PRO A 286 -8.01 2.39 -1.37
N VAL A 287 -8.37 1.22 -0.85
CA VAL A 287 -9.76 0.93 -0.42
C VAL A 287 -10.12 1.77 0.79
N LEU A 288 -9.22 1.81 1.78
CA LEU A 288 -9.40 2.62 2.98
C LEU A 288 -9.49 4.11 2.66
N GLU A 289 -8.65 4.60 1.75
CA GLU A 289 -8.65 5.98 1.26
C GLU A 289 -9.96 6.34 0.55
N ALA A 290 -10.47 5.44 -0.30
CA ALA A 290 -11.76 5.61 -0.97
C ALA A 290 -12.90 5.71 0.04
N MET A 291 -12.98 4.79 1.01
CA MET A 291 -13.99 4.81 2.06
C MET A 291 -13.94 6.10 2.89
N ALA A 292 -12.75 6.56 3.27
CA ALA A 292 -12.56 7.79 4.04
C ALA A 292 -13.03 9.04 3.26
N CYS A 293 -12.95 9.02 1.94
CA CYS A 293 -13.44 10.08 1.05
C CYS A 293 -14.93 9.95 0.69
N GLY A 294 -15.66 9.00 1.28
CA GLY A 294 -17.06 8.76 0.95
C GLY A 294 -17.30 8.17 -0.44
N CYS A 295 -16.27 7.53 -1.03
CA CYS A 295 -16.43 6.82 -2.30
C CYS A 295 -16.83 5.36 -2.02
N PRO A 296 -17.97 4.88 -2.54
CA PRO A 296 -18.40 3.50 -2.33
C PRO A 296 -17.47 2.53 -3.09
N VAL A 297 -17.25 1.35 -2.50
CA VAL A 297 -16.20 0.42 -2.90
C VAL A 297 -16.75 -0.89 -3.43
N VAL A 298 -16.19 -1.36 -4.57
CA VAL A 298 -16.23 -2.75 -5.02
C VAL A 298 -14.81 -3.30 -4.96
N SER A 299 -14.57 -4.35 -4.19
CA SER A 299 -13.22 -4.91 -4.07
C SER A 299 -13.24 -6.43 -3.91
N SER A 300 -12.05 -7.05 -3.96
CA SER A 300 -11.94 -8.51 -3.88
C SER A 300 -12.30 -9.06 -2.50
N ASN A 301 -12.90 -10.25 -2.48
CA ASN A 301 -13.20 -11.02 -1.28
C ASN A 301 -12.00 -11.83 -0.78
N THR A 302 -10.78 -11.53 -1.22
CA THR A 302 -9.56 -12.27 -0.93
C THR A 302 -8.52 -11.41 -0.23
N SER A 303 -7.50 -12.06 0.31
CA SER A 303 -6.37 -11.44 1.02
C SER A 303 -6.82 -10.60 2.23
N SER A 304 -6.17 -9.46 2.47
CA SER A 304 -6.49 -8.55 3.57
C SER A 304 -7.72 -7.65 3.31
N ILE A 305 -8.24 -7.63 2.10
CA ILE A 305 -9.32 -6.70 1.72
C ILE A 305 -10.58 -6.87 2.59
N PRO A 306 -11.06 -8.10 2.88
CA PRO A 306 -12.22 -8.27 3.78
C PRO A 306 -12.01 -7.70 5.18
N GLU A 307 -10.77 -7.69 5.70
CA GLU A 307 -10.46 -7.10 7.01
C GLU A 307 -10.61 -5.58 7.00
N VAL A 308 -10.30 -4.93 5.88
CA VAL A 308 -10.35 -3.47 5.73
C VAL A 308 -11.77 -3.01 5.39
N VAL A 309 -12.44 -3.71 4.48
CA VAL A 309 -13.77 -3.32 3.99
C VAL A 309 -14.87 -3.66 5.01
N GLY A 310 -14.78 -4.80 5.68
CA GLY A 310 -15.86 -5.30 6.52
C GLY A 310 -17.16 -5.44 5.70
N ASP A 311 -18.23 -4.80 6.19
CA ASP A 311 -19.55 -4.73 5.55
C ASP A 311 -19.78 -3.38 4.81
N ALA A 312 -18.74 -2.56 4.69
CA ALA A 312 -18.81 -1.21 4.15
C ALA A 312 -18.57 -1.12 2.62
N GLY A 313 -18.56 -2.24 1.92
CA GLY A 313 -18.38 -2.32 0.47
C GLY A 313 -18.93 -3.60 -0.13
N ILE A 314 -18.91 -3.70 -1.44
CA ILE A 314 -19.27 -4.94 -2.14
C ILE A 314 -18.01 -5.76 -2.37
N LEU A 315 -17.94 -6.94 -1.75
CA LEU A 315 -16.85 -7.90 -1.93
C LEU A 315 -17.23 -8.90 -3.04
N VAL A 316 -16.31 -9.12 -3.99
CA VAL A 316 -16.48 -9.94 -5.17
C VAL A 316 -15.32 -10.90 -5.38
N ASP A 317 -15.55 -12.02 -6.06
CA ASP A 317 -14.47 -12.87 -6.55
C ASP A 317 -13.68 -12.13 -7.64
N PRO A 318 -12.38 -11.87 -7.44
CA PRO A 318 -11.55 -11.14 -8.41
C PRO A 318 -11.37 -11.87 -9.76
N TYR A 319 -11.67 -13.17 -9.82
CA TYR A 319 -11.65 -13.95 -11.06
C TYR A 319 -12.99 -13.95 -11.79
N ASN A 320 -14.07 -13.46 -11.17
CA ASN A 320 -15.42 -13.46 -11.73
C ASN A 320 -15.78 -12.09 -12.32
N ILE A 321 -15.70 -12.00 -13.65
CA ILE A 321 -15.99 -10.77 -14.40
C ILE A 321 -17.42 -10.27 -14.15
N ASP A 322 -18.39 -11.20 -14.11
CA ASP A 322 -19.80 -10.86 -13.91
C ASP A 322 -20.05 -10.33 -12.49
N GLU A 323 -19.42 -10.89 -11.46
CA GLU A 323 -19.54 -10.36 -10.10
C GLU A 323 -18.99 -8.94 -9.98
N ILE A 324 -17.82 -8.67 -10.58
CA ILE A 324 -17.23 -7.32 -10.60
C ILE A 324 -18.17 -6.36 -11.31
N ALA A 325 -18.66 -6.73 -12.50
CA ALA A 325 -19.61 -5.90 -13.28
C ALA A 325 -20.90 -5.64 -12.50
N ASN A 326 -21.48 -6.68 -11.90
CA ASN A 326 -22.73 -6.58 -11.12
C ASN A 326 -22.55 -5.73 -9.86
N GLY A 327 -21.40 -5.86 -9.16
CA GLY A 327 -21.07 -5.02 -8.00
C GLY A 327 -21.01 -3.54 -8.36
N ILE A 328 -20.35 -3.21 -9.46
CA ILE A 328 -20.30 -1.84 -10.01
C ILE A 328 -21.71 -1.35 -10.36
N LEU A 329 -22.48 -2.15 -11.10
CA LEU A 329 -23.82 -1.78 -11.55
C LEU A 329 -24.78 -1.54 -10.38
N LYS A 330 -24.73 -2.35 -9.32
CA LYS A 330 -25.54 -2.17 -8.11
C LYS A 330 -25.31 -0.80 -7.50
N ILE A 331 -24.06 -0.41 -7.28
CA ILE A 331 -23.71 0.90 -6.68
C ILE A 331 -24.20 2.05 -7.57
N ILE A 332 -24.07 1.92 -8.90
CA ILE A 332 -24.48 2.98 -9.85
C ILE A 332 -26.00 3.13 -9.91
N LYS A 333 -26.76 2.02 -9.87
CA LYS A 333 -28.20 2.02 -10.09
C LYS A 333 -29.03 2.15 -8.81
N ASP A 334 -28.51 1.71 -7.68
CA ASP A 334 -29.18 1.69 -6.39
C ASP A 334 -28.62 2.81 -5.49
N GLU A 335 -29.37 3.92 -5.44
CA GLU A 335 -28.97 5.11 -4.68
C GLU A 335 -29.04 4.87 -3.17
N GLU A 336 -30.02 4.07 -2.70
CA GLU A 336 -30.15 3.75 -1.28
C GLU A 336 -28.96 2.93 -0.79
N LEU A 337 -28.63 1.86 -1.53
CA LEU A 337 -27.45 1.05 -1.26
C LEU A 337 -26.15 1.88 -1.31
N ARG A 338 -26.01 2.72 -2.33
CA ARG A 338 -24.84 3.60 -2.47
C ARG A 338 -24.66 4.50 -1.24
N ASN A 339 -25.74 5.16 -0.80
CA ASN A 339 -25.71 6.06 0.36
C ASN A 339 -25.45 5.32 1.67
N ASP A 340 -25.94 4.10 1.82
CA ASP A 340 -25.65 3.23 2.96
C ASP A 340 -24.18 2.82 3.00
N LEU A 341 -23.62 2.36 1.87
CA LEU A 341 -22.20 2.00 1.74
C LEU A 341 -21.26 3.19 1.99
N ILE A 342 -21.62 4.40 1.56
CA ILE A 342 -20.87 5.62 1.86
C ILE A 342 -20.80 5.85 3.37
N LYS A 343 -21.93 5.78 4.08
CA LYS A 343 -21.97 5.97 5.55
C LYS A 343 -21.13 4.94 6.27
N ARG A 344 -21.33 3.66 5.94
CA ARG A 344 -20.54 2.57 6.54
C ARG A 344 -19.06 2.71 6.23
N GLY A 345 -18.69 3.08 4.99
CA GLY A 345 -17.30 3.27 4.58
C GLY A 345 -16.58 4.35 5.39
N VAL A 346 -17.24 5.49 5.59
CA VAL A 346 -16.69 6.58 6.42
C VAL A 346 -16.52 6.12 7.87
N GLU A 347 -17.49 5.43 8.46
CA GLU A 347 -17.36 4.91 9.84
C GLU A 347 -16.27 3.83 9.94
N GLN A 348 -16.24 2.88 9.01
CA GLN A 348 -15.22 1.84 8.95
C GLN A 348 -13.81 2.43 8.85
N SER A 349 -13.62 3.46 8.04
CA SER A 349 -12.32 4.10 7.86
C SER A 349 -11.76 4.74 9.14
N LYS A 350 -12.61 5.18 10.06
CA LYS A 350 -12.21 5.78 11.35
C LYS A 350 -11.53 4.78 12.30
N MET A 351 -11.75 3.49 12.10
CA MET A 351 -11.11 2.44 12.89
C MET A 351 -9.61 2.34 12.61
N PHE A 352 -9.14 2.89 11.49
CA PHE A 352 -7.78 2.80 11.01
C PHE A 352 -7.10 4.16 11.04
N SER A 353 -6.30 4.43 12.06
CA SER A 353 -5.57 5.69 12.20
C SER A 353 -4.07 5.46 12.39
N TRP A 354 -3.26 6.27 11.73
CA TRP A 354 -1.81 6.22 11.90
C TRP A 354 -1.36 6.54 13.32
N GLU A 355 -2.12 7.35 14.06
CA GLU A 355 -1.87 7.64 15.48
C GLU A 355 -2.00 6.39 16.34
N ASN A 356 -3.02 5.56 16.06
CA ASN A 356 -3.23 4.30 16.76
C ASN A 356 -2.16 3.26 16.37
N THR A 357 -1.83 3.18 15.07
CA THR A 357 -0.72 2.36 14.55
C THR A 357 0.59 2.70 15.27
N ALA A 358 0.95 3.99 15.32
CA ALA A 358 2.19 4.43 15.97
C ALA A 358 2.18 4.18 17.49
N LYS A 359 1.01 4.29 18.15
CA LYS A 359 0.87 3.95 19.57
C LYS A 359 1.16 2.47 19.80
N GLN A 360 0.51 1.58 19.07
CA GLN A 360 0.73 0.14 19.18
C GLN A 360 2.20 -0.24 18.93
N ILE A 361 2.85 0.39 17.93
CA ILE A 361 4.28 0.17 17.67
C ILE A 361 5.14 0.58 18.88
N LEU A 362 4.83 1.72 19.51
CA LEU A 362 5.55 2.17 20.70
C LEU A 362 5.35 1.23 21.90
N ASP A 363 4.13 0.75 22.10
CA ASP A 363 3.81 -0.22 23.16
C ASP A 363 4.62 -1.53 22.94
N ILE A 364 4.71 -1.99 21.69
CA ILE A 364 5.52 -3.16 21.30
C ILE A 364 7.02 -2.92 21.57
N PHE A 365 7.52 -1.71 21.34
CA PHE A 365 8.93 -1.39 21.66
C PHE A 365 9.20 -1.49 23.16
N GLU A 366 8.31 -0.96 23.98
CA GLU A 366 8.43 -1.04 25.44
C GLU A 366 8.39 -2.50 25.92
N GLU A 367 7.40 -3.28 25.43
CA GLU A 367 7.32 -4.71 25.76
C GLU A 367 8.57 -5.51 25.32
N THR A 368 9.12 -5.15 24.16
CA THR A 368 10.33 -5.82 23.65
C THR A 368 11.52 -5.53 24.52
N LEU A 369 11.70 -4.28 24.96
CA LEU A 369 12.80 -3.90 25.87
C LEU A 369 12.69 -4.53 27.25
N HIS A 370 11.46 -4.73 27.77
CA HIS A 370 11.27 -5.41 29.06
C HIS A 370 11.66 -6.89 29.07
N LYS A 371 11.79 -7.51 27.88
CA LYS A 371 12.20 -8.91 27.72
C LYS A 371 13.71 -9.09 27.59
N HIS A 372 14.46 -8.00 27.45
CA HIS A 372 15.92 -7.95 27.32
C HIS A 372 16.60 -7.27 28.51
#